data_e12f4f03612011abd85e1ee5c04d69dc
#
_entry.id   e12f4f03612011abd85e1ee5c04d69dc
#
_cell.length_a   1.000
_cell.length_b   1.000
_cell.length_c   1.000
_cell.angle_alpha   90.00
_cell.angle_beta   90.00
_cell.angle_gamma   90.00
#
_symmetry.space_group_name_H-M   'P 1'
#
loop_
_entity.id
_entity.type
_entity.pdbx_description
1 polymer ?
#
loop_
_entity_poly.entity_id
_entity_poly.type
_entity_poly.pdbx_seq_one_letter_code
_entity_poly.pdbx_strand_id
1 'polypeptide(L)'
;DGFRTSHELKKIEILDGNDLIYLLNRKALEDFKDNSLLAKKVIRGTTENDDIYFQNTEARNEVYERMPDVVNSYMQKINEITGKNYKPFNYYGDKYARKVIVAMGSVCDTIKNTIDMCKNDEYGLIEVHLYRPFSTDYLKKVLPKSVRKIAVLDRTKESGSAGEPLYLDVLSALNDEKIKIVHGRYGLSSKNTTPSDIYDVYKMLDT
;
A
#
# COMPACT_ATOMS: atom_id res chain seq x y z
N ASP A 1 10.84 -3.92 8.35
CA ASP A 1 10.81 -4.84 9.40
C ASP A 1 12.05 -5.73 9.57
N GLY A 2 13.12 -5.09 9.63
CA GLY A 2 14.47 -5.51 9.58
C GLY A 2 14.81 -6.92 10.10
N PHE A 3 14.77 -7.15 11.41
CA PHE A 3 15.24 -8.40 11.98
C PHE A 3 14.35 -9.59 11.60
N ARG A 4 13.04 -9.51 11.74
CA ARG A 4 12.15 -10.64 11.43
C ARG A 4 12.22 -11.06 9.97
N THR A 5 12.13 -10.12 9.04
CA THR A 5 12.15 -10.41 7.61
C THR A 5 13.48 -10.93 7.11
N SER A 6 14.59 -10.54 7.74
CA SER A 6 15.93 -11.01 7.35
C SER A 6 16.34 -12.34 7.96
N HIS A 7 15.67 -12.79 9.05
CA HIS A 7 16.03 -14.01 9.79
C HIS A 7 14.92 -15.07 9.84
N GLU A 8 13.74 -14.78 9.33
CA GLU A 8 12.63 -15.72 9.28
C GLU A 8 12.67 -16.49 7.96
N LEU A 9 12.68 -17.82 8.04
CA LEU A 9 12.62 -18.68 6.86
C LEU A 9 11.17 -18.83 6.41
N LYS A 10 10.88 -18.45 5.18
CA LYS A 10 9.57 -18.64 4.55
C LYS A 10 9.73 -19.37 3.21
N LYS A 11 8.78 -20.24 2.90
CA LYS A 11 8.66 -20.80 1.56
C LYS A 11 8.22 -19.69 0.61
N ILE A 12 8.97 -19.51 -0.46
CA ILE A 12 8.64 -18.59 -1.56
C ILE A 12 8.25 -19.37 -2.80
N GLU A 13 7.38 -18.81 -3.60
CA GLU A 13 7.04 -19.30 -4.94
C GLU A 13 7.72 -18.38 -5.95
N ILE A 14 8.42 -18.97 -6.91
CA ILE A 14 9.11 -18.24 -7.97
C ILE A 14 8.33 -18.48 -9.25
N LEU A 15 7.95 -17.40 -9.93
CA LEU A 15 7.29 -17.48 -11.23
C LEU A 15 8.27 -18.04 -12.26
N ASP A 16 7.80 -18.96 -13.09
CA ASP A 16 8.60 -19.54 -14.17
C ASP A 16 8.60 -18.66 -15.43
N GLY A 17 9.31 -19.13 -16.48
CA GLY A 17 9.40 -18.37 -17.74
C GLY A 17 8.05 -18.24 -18.47
N ASN A 18 7.15 -19.21 -18.34
CA ASN A 18 5.83 -19.16 -18.96
C ASN A 18 4.92 -18.16 -18.25
N ASP A 19 4.98 -18.13 -16.92
CA ASP A 19 4.27 -17.14 -16.09
C ASP A 19 4.70 -15.72 -16.46
N LEU A 20 6.01 -15.49 -16.62
CA LEU A 20 6.55 -14.20 -17.01
C LEU A 20 6.10 -13.79 -18.43
N ILE A 21 6.03 -14.74 -19.37
CA ILE A 21 5.51 -14.49 -20.72
C ILE A 21 4.02 -14.12 -20.69
N TYR A 22 3.23 -14.77 -19.85
CA TYR A 22 1.81 -14.45 -19.66
C TYR A 22 1.60 -13.05 -19.10
N LEU A 23 2.45 -12.62 -18.17
CA LEU A 23 2.39 -11.29 -17.58
C LEU A 23 2.88 -10.18 -18.54
N LEU A 24 3.69 -10.53 -19.54
CA LEU A 24 4.32 -9.55 -20.42
C LEU A 24 3.34 -8.91 -21.39
N ASN A 25 3.22 -7.60 -21.38
CA ASN A 25 2.58 -6.85 -22.45
C ASN A 25 3.60 -6.59 -23.58
N ARG A 26 3.60 -7.49 -24.57
CA ARG A 26 4.57 -7.42 -25.70
C ARG A 26 4.46 -6.11 -26.48
N LYS A 27 3.23 -5.64 -26.74
CA LYS A 27 3.02 -4.38 -27.46
C LYS A 27 3.62 -3.20 -26.71
N ALA A 28 3.37 -3.09 -25.41
CA ALA A 28 3.96 -2.01 -24.61
C ALA A 28 5.48 -2.08 -24.55
N LEU A 29 6.06 -3.30 -24.56
CA LEU A 29 7.51 -3.48 -24.61
C LEU A 29 8.08 -3.06 -25.98
N GLU A 30 7.42 -3.39 -27.07
CA GLU A 30 7.80 -2.99 -28.42
C GLU A 30 7.70 -1.46 -28.55
N ASP A 31 6.58 -0.87 -28.16
CA ASP A 31 6.39 0.59 -28.15
C ASP A 31 7.48 1.29 -27.30
N PHE A 32 7.85 0.70 -26.15
CA PHE A 32 8.94 1.24 -25.32
C PHE A 32 10.30 1.15 -26.02
N LYS A 33 10.61 0.04 -26.70
CA LYS A 33 11.85 -0.14 -27.47
C LYS A 33 11.91 0.83 -28.66
N ASP A 34 10.82 0.97 -29.38
CA ASP A 34 10.73 1.87 -30.55
C ASP A 34 10.90 3.34 -30.15
N ASN A 35 10.48 3.68 -28.93
CA ASN A 35 10.66 5.01 -28.36
C ASN A 35 11.95 5.16 -27.53
N SER A 36 12.87 4.20 -27.59
CA SER A 36 14.18 4.31 -26.94
C SER A 36 15.13 5.23 -27.71
N LEU A 37 16.22 5.69 -27.06
CA LEU A 37 17.23 6.52 -27.70
C LEU A 37 17.88 5.87 -28.93
N LEU A 38 17.87 4.55 -29.01
CA LEU A 38 18.41 3.79 -30.15
C LEU A 38 17.45 3.80 -31.36
N ALA A 39 16.18 4.15 -31.17
CA ALA A 39 15.13 4.06 -32.20
C ALA A 39 15.07 5.24 -33.16
N LYS A 40 16.04 6.14 -33.18
CA LYS A 40 16.26 7.18 -34.21
C LYS A 40 15.26 8.35 -34.29
N LYS A 41 14.15 8.38 -33.55
CA LYS A 41 13.08 9.37 -33.77
C LYS A 41 12.67 10.17 -32.54
N VAL A 42 13.15 9.83 -31.35
CA VAL A 42 12.73 10.48 -30.11
C VAL A 42 13.93 11.10 -29.41
N ILE A 43 13.86 12.38 -29.16
CA ILE A 43 14.83 13.08 -28.30
C ILE A 43 14.32 12.96 -26.87
N ARG A 44 15.17 12.42 -25.98
CA ARG A 44 14.90 12.30 -24.55
C ARG A 44 16.05 12.91 -23.76
N GLY A 45 15.75 13.31 -22.51
CA GLY A 45 16.80 13.83 -21.64
C GLY A 45 17.17 15.29 -21.95
N THR A 46 16.26 16.07 -22.48
CA THR A 46 16.41 17.51 -22.61
C THR A 46 16.26 18.17 -21.24
N THR A 47 16.92 19.34 -21.08
CA THR A 47 16.69 20.18 -19.91
C THR A 47 15.31 20.84 -20.05
N GLU A 48 14.51 20.71 -19.02
CA GLU A 48 13.22 21.40 -18.89
C GLU A 48 13.43 22.64 -18.03
N ASN A 49 13.23 23.80 -18.61
CA ASN A 49 13.31 25.10 -17.91
C ASN A 49 11.91 25.52 -17.41
N ASP A 50 11.85 26.70 -16.83
CA ASP A 50 10.62 27.28 -16.26
C ASP A 50 9.49 27.50 -17.28
N ASP A 51 9.81 27.55 -18.55
CA ASP A 51 8.86 27.70 -19.67
C ASP A 51 8.03 26.42 -19.94
N ILE A 52 8.60 25.21 -19.70
CA ILE A 52 7.95 23.92 -20.03
C ILE A 52 7.84 22.94 -18.86
N TYR A 53 8.66 23.09 -17.83
CA TYR A 53 8.72 22.11 -16.71
C TYR A 53 7.38 21.96 -15.99
N PHE A 54 6.69 23.05 -15.72
CA PHE A 54 5.40 23.04 -15.05
C PHE A 54 4.36 22.22 -15.85
N GLN A 55 4.21 22.52 -17.14
CA GLN A 55 3.24 21.87 -18.02
C GLN A 55 3.54 20.38 -18.16
N ASN A 56 4.81 20.03 -18.35
CA ASN A 56 5.23 18.64 -18.48
C ASN A 56 5.05 17.86 -17.18
N THR A 57 5.22 18.50 -16.03
CA THR A 57 5.00 17.89 -14.71
C THR A 57 3.51 17.63 -14.49
N GLU A 58 2.65 18.61 -14.79
CA GLU A 58 1.20 18.47 -14.66
C GLU A 58 0.62 17.42 -15.64
N ALA A 59 1.15 17.34 -16.87
CA ALA A 59 0.73 16.34 -17.85
C ALA A 59 0.94 14.88 -17.38
N ARG A 60 1.80 14.65 -16.39
CA ARG A 60 2.02 13.31 -15.79
C ARG A 60 0.86 12.87 -14.91
N ASN A 61 -0.01 13.77 -14.47
CA ASN A 61 -1.13 13.46 -13.58
C ASN A 61 -2.05 12.38 -14.17
N GLU A 62 -2.36 12.44 -15.46
CA GLU A 62 -3.17 11.42 -16.13
C GLU A 62 -2.58 10.00 -16.04
N VAL A 63 -1.25 9.89 -16.07
CA VAL A 63 -0.57 8.59 -15.92
C VAL A 63 -0.73 8.08 -14.51
N TYR A 64 -0.51 8.93 -13.51
CA TYR A 64 -0.64 8.55 -12.11
C TYR A 64 -2.08 8.22 -11.71
N GLU A 65 -3.08 8.90 -12.25
CA GLU A 65 -4.49 8.62 -12.03
C GLU A 65 -4.91 7.22 -12.54
N ARG A 66 -4.36 6.79 -13.69
CA ARG A 66 -4.65 5.47 -14.27
C ARG A 66 -3.81 4.34 -13.67
N MET A 67 -2.68 4.65 -13.05
CA MET A 67 -1.72 3.65 -12.58
C MET A 67 -2.31 2.66 -11.57
N PRO A 68 -3.18 3.05 -10.61
CA PRO A 68 -3.78 2.09 -9.67
C PRO A 68 -4.58 0.98 -10.38
N ASP A 69 -5.31 1.30 -11.44
CA ASP A 69 -6.07 0.32 -12.21
C ASP A 69 -5.14 -0.60 -13.01
N VAL A 70 -4.07 -0.07 -13.59
CA VAL A 70 -3.04 -0.86 -14.27
C VAL A 70 -2.40 -1.83 -13.28
N VAL A 71 -1.97 -1.36 -12.12
CA VAL A 71 -1.36 -2.22 -11.08
C VAL A 71 -2.35 -3.28 -10.61
N ASN A 72 -3.61 -2.90 -10.36
CA ASN A 72 -4.64 -3.85 -9.96
C ASN A 72 -4.86 -4.94 -11.03
N SER A 73 -4.84 -4.59 -12.32
CA SER A 73 -4.97 -5.58 -13.40
C SER A 73 -3.83 -6.60 -13.40
N TYR A 74 -2.61 -6.18 -13.13
CA TYR A 74 -1.47 -7.09 -12.99
C TYR A 74 -1.53 -7.92 -11.69
N MET A 75 -1.99 -7.33 -10.58
CA MET A 75 -2.25 -8.09 -9.36
C MET A 75 -3.26 -9.21 -9.60
N GLN A 76 -4.31 -8.97 -10.39
CA GLN A 76 -5.28 -10.04 -10.75
C GLN A 76 -4.59 -11.18 -11.52
N LYS A 77 -3.79 -10.89 -12.53
CA LYS A 77 -3.04 -11.91 -13.27
C LYS A 77 -2.08 -12.71 -12.37
N ILE A 78 -1.40 -12.03 -11.45
CA ILE A 78 -0.53 -12.69 -10.47
C ILE A 78 -1.34 -13.59 -9.54
N ASN A 79 -2.53 -13.15 -9.11
CA ASN A 79 -3.43 -13.95 -8.28
C ASN A 79 -3.89 -15.23 -9.01
N GLU A 80 -4.16 -15.13 -10.32
CA GLU A 80 -4.54 -16.30 -11.15
C GLU A 80 -3.42 -17.35 -11.19
N ILE A 81 -2.16 -16.92 -11.28
CA ILE A 81 -0.99 -17.80 -11.31
C ILE A 81 -0.71 -18.41 -9.92
N THR A 82 -0.73 -17.58 -8.88
CA THR A 82 -0.22 -17.93 -7.55
C THR A 82 -1.30 -18.39 -6.56
N GLY A 83 -2.57 -18.23 -6.90
CA GLY A 83 -3.69 -18.49 -5.98
C GLY A 83 -3.75 -17.48 -4.80
N LYS A 84 -3.03 -16.36 -4.89
CA LYS A 84 -3.06 -15.28 -3.88
C LYS A 84 -4.24 -14.34 -4.13
N ASN A 85 -4.40 -13.33 -3.27
CA ASN A 85 -5.47 -12.34 -3.39
C ASN A 85 -4.90 -10.93 -3.18
N TYR A 86 -3.92 -10.54 -4.03
CA TYR A 86 -3.36 -9.20 -3.99
C TYR A 86 -4.31 -8.17 -4.60
N LYS A 87 -4.45 -7.04 -3.91
CA LYS A 87 -5.16 -5.84 -4.35
C LYS A 87 -4.36 -4.62 -3.91
N PRO A 88 -4.60 -3.42 -4.46
CA PRO A 88 -3.97 -2.19 -3.96
C PRO A 88 -4.10 -2.00 -2.45
N PHE A 89 -5.27 -2.37 -1.91
CA PHE A 89 -5.53 -2.48 -0.48
C PHE A 89 -6.26 -3.80 -0.21
N ASN A 90 -5.84 -4.55 0.79
CA ASN A 90 -6.55 -5.73 1.28
C ASN A 90 -7.14 -5.47 2.66
N TYR A 91 -8.32 -6.00 2.90
CA TYR A 91 -8.95 -5.98 4.21
C TYR A 91 -8.83 -7.36 4.87
N TYR A 92 -8.55 -7.37 6.18
CA TYR A 92 -8.55 -8.56 7.02
C TYR A 92 -9.29 -8.27 8.34
N GLY A 93 -10.13 -9.19 8.80
CA GLY A 93 -10.91 -9.08 10.03
C GLY A 93 -12.42 -9.15 9.77
N ASP A 94 -13.23 -8.83 10.77
CA ASP A 94 -14.68 -8.87 10.64
C ASP A 94 -15.21 -7.74 9.75
N LYS A 95 -16.23 -8.06 8.96
CA LYS A 95 -16.87 -7.08 8.05
C LYS A 95 -17.61 -5.94 8.76
N TYR A 96 -17.85 -6.11 10.06
CA TYR A 96 -18.48 -5.12 10.92
C TYR A 96 -17.50 -4.46 11.90
N ALA A 97 -16.20 -4.65 11.70
CA ALA A 97 -15.18 -4.06 12.55
C ALA A 97 -15.36 -2.54 12.69
N ARG A 98 -15.19 -2.06 13.91
CA ARG A 98 -15.32 -0.63 14.26
C ARG A 98 -13.97 0.05 14.43
N LYS A 99 -12.92 -0.72 14.68
CA LYS A 99 -11.55 -0.30 14.91
C LYS A 99 -10.65 -0.97 13.89
N VAL A 100 -9.98 -0.17 13.09
CA VAL A 100 -9.13 -0.68 12.01
C VAL A 100 -7.73 -0.12 12.15
N ILE A 101 -6.75 -0.98 11.97
CA ILE A 101 -5.37 -0.55 11.77
C ILE A 101 -5.10 -0.47 10.26
N VAL A 102 -4.45 0.58 9.81
CA VAL A 102 -3.91 0.70 8.45
C VAL A 102 -2.39 0.62 8.54
N ALA A 103 -1.80 -0.31 7.83
CA ALA A 103 -0.35 -0.54 7.84
C ALA A 103 0.14 -1.15 6.53
N MET A 104 1.45 -1.18 6.32
CA MET A 104 2.08 -1.82 5.18
C MET A 104 3.28 -2.67 5.60
N GLY A 105 3.58 -3.70 4.81
CA GLY A 105 4.73 -4.59 5.02
C GLY A 105 4.49 -5.66 6.08
N SER A 106 5.57 -6.22 6.61
CA SER A 106 5.55 -7.43 7.43
C SER A 106 4.86 -7.29 8.78
N VAL A 107 4.66 -6.07 9.30
CA VAL A 107 3.84 -5.86 10.52
C VAL A 107 2.40 -6.34 10.33
N CYS A 108 1.90 -6.37 9.09
CA CYS A 108 0.55 -6.85 8.80
C CYS A 108 0.34 -8.30 9.24
N ASP A 109 1.37 -9.16 9.14
CA ASP A 109 1.29 -10.54 9.65
C ASP A 109 1.14 -10.57 11.18
N THR A 110 1.86 -9.70 11.90
CA THR A 110 1.70 -9.56 13.36
C THR A 110 0.29 -9.08 13.74
N ILE A 111 -0.25 -8.13 12.95
CA ILE A 111 -1.60 -7.60 13.20
C ILE A 111 -2.66 -8.68 12.93
N LYS A 112 -2.56 -9.45 11.85
CA LYS A 112 -3.45 -10.59 11.56
C LYS A 112 -3.45 -11.60 12.69
N ASN A 113 -2.25 -12.01 13.13
CA ASN A 113 -2.11 -12.93 14.25
C ASN A 113 -2.77 -12.38 15.53
N THR A 114 -2.66 -11.07 15.78
CA THR A 114 -3.30 -10.44 16.94
C THR A 114 -4.83 -10.49 16.84
N ILE A 115 -5.39 -10.18 15.65
CA ILE A 115 -6.83 -10.27 15.42
C ILE A 115 -7.33 -11.69 15.67
N ASP A 116 -6.62 -12.71 15.13
CA ASP A 116 -6.98 -14.11 15.28
C ASP A 116 -6.91 -14.59 16.74
N MET A 117 -5.90 -14.13 17.49
CA MET A 117 -5.75 -14.45 18.90
C MET A 117 -6.83 -13.81 19.77
N CYS A 118 -7.19 -12.57 19.49
CA CYS A 118 -8.17 -11.81 20.27
C CYS A 118 -9.60 -12.29 20.03
N LYS A 119 -9.91 -12.86 18.86
CA LYS A 119 -11.26 -13.27 18.44
C LYS A 119 -12.31 -12.18 18.69
N ASN A 120 -11.94 -10.93 18.40
CA ASN A 120 -12.78 -9.77 18.61
C ASN A 120 -13.29 -9.24 17.26
N ASP A 121 -14.60 -9.32 17.05
CA ASP A 121 -15.27 -8.91 15.81
C ASP A 121 -15.25 -7.39 15.58
N GLU A 122 -14.70 -6.60 16.51
CA GLU A 122 -14.52 -5.16 16.33
C GLU A 122 -13.18 -4.78 15.67
N TYR A 123 -12.25 -5.73 15.50
CA TYR A 123 -10.90 -5.46 15.00
C TYR A 123 -10.76 -5.78 13.51
N GLY A 124 -10.09 -4.91 12.80
CA GLY A 124 -9.76 -5.10 11.40
C GLY A 124 -8.43 -4.48 11.01
N LEU A 125 -7.90 -4.92 9.89
CA LEU A 125 -6.67 -4.44 9.27
C LEU A 125 -6.93 -4.08 7.82
N ILE A 126 -6.39 -2.95 7.37
CA ILE A 126 -6.20 -2.63 5.96
C ILE A 126 -4.70 -2.69 5.67
N GLU A 127 -4.33 -3.63 4.80
CA GLU A 127 -2.97 -3.77 4.28
C GLU A 127 -2.80 -2.92 3.04
N VAL A 128 -1.79 -2.06 3.03
CA VAL A 128 -1.44 -1.24 1.88
C VAL A 128 -0.40 -1.97 1.04
N HIS A 129 -0.77 -2.41 -0.16
CA HIS A 129 0.15 -3.03 -1.12
C HIS A 129 0.62 -2.03 -2.18
N LEU A 130 -0.24 -1.10 -2.60
CA LEU A 130 0.11 0.00 -3.48
C LEU A 130 0.10 1.31 -2.71
N TYR A 131 1.29 1.74 -2.27
CA TYR A 131 1.43 3.00 -1.52
C TYR A 131 1.46 4.22 -2.45
N ARG A 132 2.11 4.12 -3.61
CA ARG A 132 2.18 5.19 -4.62
C ARG A 132 1.93 4.62 -6.04
N PRO A 133 1.04 5.23 -6.82
CA PRO A 133 0.14 6.33 -6.43
C PRO A 133 -0.87 5.91 -5.37
N PHE A 134 -1.14 6.78 -4.38
CA PHE A 134 -2.15 6.49 -3.36
C PHE A 134 -3.56 6.67 -3.94
N SER A 135 -4.38 5.64 -3.85
CA SER A 135 -5.74 5.68 -4.39
C SER A 135 -6.80 5.71 -3.28
N THR A 136 -7.44 6.87 -3.13
CA THR A 136 -8.57 7.06 -2.22
C THR A 136 -9.71 6.10 -2.52
N ASP A 137 -10.02 5.87 -3.81
CA ASP A 137 -11.11 5.01 -4.24
C ASP A 137 -10.88 3.54 -3.84
N TYR A 138 -9.66 3.04 -4.05
CA TYR A 138 -9.31 1.67 -3.64
C TYR A 138 -9.31 1.52 -2.11
N LEU A 139 -8.87 2.53 -1.37
CA LEU A 139 -8.96 2.53 0.10
C LEU A 139 -10.42 2.49 0.56
N LYS A 140 -11.27 3.38 0.04
CA LYS A 140 -12.69 3.45 0.41
C LYS A 140 -13.47 2.18 0.05
N LYS A 141 -13.11 1.50 -1.04
CA LYS A 141 -13.74 0.22 -1.46
C LYS A 141 -13.55 -0.91 -0.45
N VAL A 142 -12.46 -0.94 0.30
CA VAL A 142 -12.17 -2.01 1.26
C VAL A 142 -12.53 -1.61 2.69
N LEU A 143 -12.83 -0.34 2.95
CA LEU A 143 -13.15 0.16 4.27
C LEU A 143 -14.54 -0.32 4.72
N PRO A 144 -14.67 -1.07 5.84
CA PRO A 144 -15.98 -1.44 6.36
C PRO A 144 -16.81 -0.21 6.75
N LYS A 145 -18.09 -0.20 6.40
CA LYS A 145 -19.03 0.90 6.72
C LYS A 145 -19.24 1.13 8.21
N SER A 146 -18.92 0.13 9.02
CA SER A 146 -19.02 0.16 10.49
C SER A 146 -17.86 0.88 11.17
N VAL A 147 -16.76 1.14 10.48
CA VAL A 147 -15.55 1.76 11.05
C VAL A 147 -15.87 3.12 11.69
N ARG A 148 -15.31 3.33 12.87
CA ARG A 148 -15.41 4.57 13.63
C ARG A 148 -14.05 5.14 14.01
N LYS A 149 -13.06 4.26 14.15
CA LYS A 149 -11.73 4.63 14.59
C LYS A 149 -10.66 3.90 13.76
N ILE A 150 -9.67 4.63 13.32
CA ILE A 150 -8.53 4.11 12.56
C ILE A 150 -7.24 4.50 13.27
N ALA A 151 -6.33 3.53 13.46
CA ALA A 151 -4.93 3.79 13.77
C ALA A 151 -4.08 3.55 12.52
N VAL A 152 -3.34 4.53 12.09
CA VAL A 152 -2.39 4.38 10.99
C VAL A 152 -0.99 4.18 11.56
N LEU A 153 -0.34 3.08 11.20
CA LEU A 153 0.98 2.72 11.70
C LEU A 153 2.06 2.92 10.63
N ASP A 154 2.96 3.83 10.91
CA ASP A 154 4.13 4.11 10.07
C ASP A 154 5.42 3.60 10.74
N ARG A 155 6.35 3.03 9.94
CA ARG A 155 7.67 2.64 10.39
C ARG A 155 8.70 3.73 10.12
N THR A 156 8.30 4.95 10.19
CA THR A 156 9.17 6.12 10.01
C THR A 156 8.84 7.21 11.04
N LYS A 157 9.74 8.14 11.18
CA LYS A 157 9.58 9.34 11.98
C LYS A 157 9.98 10.55 11.15
N GLU A 158 9.00 11.32 10.74
CA GLU A 158 9.21 12.62 10.10
C GLU A 158 9.34 13.71 11.16
N SER A 159 10.58 14.03 11.54
CA SER A 159 10.85 15.00 12.61
C SER A 159 10.36 16.39 12.21
N GLY A 160 9.48 16.97 13.03
CA GLY A 160 8.89 18.30 12.78
C GLY A 160 7.65 18.29 11.89
N SER A 161 7.25 17.15 11.32
CA SER A 161 6.01 17.03 10.55
C SER A 161 4.79 16.90 11.47
N ALA A 162 3.62 17.28 10.96
CA ALA A 162 2.33 17.08 11.62
C ALA A 162 1.92 15.59 11.71
N GLY A 163 2.55 14.71 10.94
CA GLY A 163 2.32 13.28 10.94
C GLY A 163 3.26 12.55 9.99
N GLU A 164 3.24 11.24 10.04
CA GLU A 164 4.00 10.37 9.16
C GLU A 164 3.32 10.22 7.79
N PRO A 165 4.05 9.81 6.73
CA PRO A 165 3.57 9.84 5.36
C PRO A 165 2.27 9.04 5.13
N LEU A 166 2.18 7.79 5.59
CA LEU A 166 0.97 7.00 5.39
C LEU A 166 -0.22 7.59 6.15
N TYR A 167 0.02 8.06 7.39
CA TYR A 167 -1.03 8.72 8.17
C TYR A 167 -1.60 9.94 7.45
N LEU A 168 -0.74 10.79 6.89
CA LEU A 168 -1.19 12.00 6.19
C LEU A 168 -1.99 11.66 4.93
N ASP A 169 -1.60 10.63 4.18
CA ASP A 169 -2.34 10.16 3.02
C ASP A 169 -3.72 9.61 3.40
N VAL A 170 -3.80 8.77 4.44
CA VAL A 170 -5.07 8.21 4.93
C VAL A 170 -5.97 9.32 5.48
N LEU A 171 -5.41 10.25 6.24
CA LEU A 171 -6.15 11.40 6.78
C LEU A 171 -6.74 12.25 5.66
N SER A 172 -5.95 12.55 4.63
CA SER A 172 -6.42 13.29 3.45
C SER A 172 -7.48 12.54 2.66
N ALA A 173 -7.31 11.23 2.48
CA ALA A 173 -8.25 10.40 1.72
C ALA A 173 -9.62 10.21 2.40
N LEU A 174 -9.66 10.31 3.73
CA LEU A 174 -10.85 10.07 4.55
C LEU A 174 -11.32 11.32 5.31
N ASN A 175 -10.90 12.51 4.89
CA ASN A 175 -11.23 13.78 5.56
C ASN A 175 -12.74 14.07 5.64
N ASP A 176 -13.52 13.56 4.69
CA ASP A 176 -14.97 13.72 4.65
C ASP A 176 -15.73 12.68 5.50
N GLU A 177 -15.04 11.68 6.02
CA GLU A 177 -15.63 10.59 6.78
C GLU A 177 -15.69 10.93 8.28
N LYS A 178 -16.78 10.55 8.93
CA LYS A 178 -16.92 10.73 10.40
C LYS A 178 -16.16 9.64 11.17
N ILE A 179 -14.86 9.53 10.90
CA ILE A 179 -13.96 8.53 11.47
C ILE A 179 -12.87 9.25 12.26
N LYS A 180 -12.61 8.83 13.49
CA LYS A 180 -11.46 9.29 14.27
C LYS A 180 -10.21 8.60 13.76
N ILE A 181 -9.23 9.34 13.23
CA ILE A 181 -7.98 8.81 12.72
C ILE A 181 -6.84 9.25 13.61
N VAL A 182 -6.07 8.31 14.11
CA VAL A 182 -4.88 8.56 14.93
C VAL A 182 -3.64 7.95 14.27
N HIS A 183 -2.48 8.49 14.56
CA HIS A 183 -1.21 7.96 14.05
C HIS A 183 -0.42 7.24 15.14
N GLY A 184 0.34 6.23 14.73
CA GLY A 184 1.28 5.51 15.57
C GLY A 184 2.56 5.19 14.80
N ARG A 185 3.62 4.99 15.56
CA ARG A 185 4.93 4.60 15.03
C ARG A 185 5.33 3.27 15.60
N TYR A 186 5.94 2.42 14.79
CA TYR A 186 6.43 1.14 15.22
C TYR A 186 7.81 0.84 14.60
N GLY A 187 8.52 -0.12 15.17
CA GLY A 187 9.68 -0.75 14.52
C GLY A 187 10.86 0.14 14.18
N LEU A 188 10.95 1.36 14.75
CA LEU A 188 12.08 2.25 14.52
C LEU A 188 13.37 1.57 14.99
N SER A 189 14.43 1.70 14.20
CA SER A 189 15.71 1.02 14.45
C SER A 189 15.58 -0.49 14.67
N SER A 190 14.68 -1.13 13.91
CA SER A 190 14.40 -2.58 13.99
C SER A 190 13.86 -3.07 15.34
N LYS A 191 13.31 -2.15 16.17
CA LYS A 191 12.62 -2.55 17.40
C LYS A 191 11.52 -3.54 17.07
N ASN A 192 11.49 -4.67 17.78
CA ASN A 192 10.48 -5.69 17.57
C ASN A 192 9.07 -5.16 17.89
N THR A 193 8.10 -5.56 17.10
CA THR A 193 6.68 -5.24 17.29
C THR A 193 5.93 -6.54 17.56
N THR A 194 5.39 -6.68 18.74
CA THR A 194 4.77 -7.91 19.24
C THR A 194 3.25 -7.87 19.10
N PRO A 195 2.55 -9.01 19.17
CA PRO A 195 1.08 -9.04 19.26
C PRO A 195 0.52 -8.23 20.43
N SER A 196 1.24 -8.16 21.56
CA SER A 196 0.85 -7.33 22.70
C SER A 196 0.85 -5.84 22.36
N ASP A 197 1.89 -5.37 21.67
CA ASP A 197 1.95 -3.96 21.23
C ASP A 197 0.78 -3.62 20.30
N ILE A 198 0.42 -4.53 19.39
CA ILE A 198 -0.72 -4.35 18.49
C ILE A 198 -2.05 -4.37 19.24
N TYR A 199 -2.20 -5.25 20.22
CA TYR A 199 -3.37 -5.28 21.09
C TYR A 199 -3.56 -3.96 21.84
N ASP A 200 -2.46 -3.38 22.35
CA ASP A 200 -2.50 -2.08 23.04
C ASP A 200 -2.91 -0.95 22.08
N VAL A 201 -2.52 -1.02 20.79
CA VAL A 201 -3.02 -0.07 19.77
C VAL A 201 -4.55 -0.16 19.64
N TYR A 202 -5.14 -1.36 19.55
CA TYR A 202 -6.60 -1.51 19.52
C TYR A 202 -7.28 -1.02 20.80
N LYS A 203 -6.67 -1.27 21.97
CA LYS A 203 -7.14 -0.77 23.26
C LYS A 203 -7.12 0.77 23.33
N MET A 204 -6.05 1.38 22.83
CA MET A 204 -5.96 2.85 22.76
C MET A 204 -7.10 3.45 21.94
N LEU A 205 -7.61 2.75 20.95
CA LEU A 205 -8.77 3.20 20.17
C LEU A 205 -10.09 3.12 20.99
N ASP A 206 -10.11 2.55 22.19
CA ASP A 206 -11.30 2.57 23.08
C ASP A 206 -11.52 3.94 23.72
N THR A 207 -10.44 4.70 23.92
CA THR A 207 -10.47 6.08 24.45
C THR A 207 -10.74 7.09 23.35
#